data_de3efc5505582ced73b62d088cca2661
#
_entry.id   de3efc5505582ced73b62d088cca2661
#
_cell.length_a   1.000
_cell.length_b   1.000
_cell.length_c   1.000
_cell.angle_alpha   90.00
_cell.angle_beta   90.00
_cell.angle_gamma   90.00
#
_symmetry.space_group_name_H-M   'P 1'
#
loop_
_entity.id
_entity.type
_entity.pdbx_description
1 polymer ?
#
loop_
_entity_poly.entity_id
_entity_poly.type
_entity_poly.pdbx_seq_one_letter_code
_entity_poly.pdbx_strand_id
1 'polypeptide(L)'
;RATEVVIGMHMHFSDSTTFWGKFHQSLFNGLSRQIIMARLMQPLSTLRRIVVCVPSRAQFEPGFYRWLERLSRLAENLDCRIAYHGRQDTLTRIRQYELNHHESVRAEYVEMEHWNELPTLAAQIKEDHIFVVVTARKGTVSFKNAMERLPEELTKYFSGKNLMIIFPDQFGEDKTDVMTFAEPQHVEDRSAYEALLGWLYHNLYHR
;
A
#
# COMPACT_ATOMS: atom_id res chain seq x y z
N ARG A 1 1.69 -20.91 -2.06
CA ARG A 1 1.34 -19.92 -1.02
C ARG A 1 1.08 -18.58 -1.71
N ALA A 2 -0.04 -17.92 -1.41
CA ALA A 2 -0.28 -16.57 -1.89
C ALA A 2 0.70 -15.62 -1.18
N THR A 3 1.37 -14.76 -1.95
CA THR A 3 2.32 -13.76 -1.43
C THR A 3 1.67 -12.42 -1.20
N GLU A 4 0.59 -12.14 -1.91
CA GLU A 4 -0.20 -10.91 -1.78
C GLU A 4 -1.68 -11.18 -2.09
N VAL A 5 -2.55 -10.29 -1.60
CA VAL A 5 -3.98 -10.30 -1.83
C VAL A 5 -4.38 -9.00 -2.50
N VAL A 6 -5.07 -9.07 -3.64
CA VAL A 6 -5.57 -7.89 -4.36
C VAL A 6 -7.09 -7.87 -4.26
N ILE A 7 -7.65 -6.74 -3.83
CA ILE A 7 -9.08 -6.54 -3.58
C ILE A 7 -9.58 -5.32 -4.35
N GLY A 8 -10.67 -5.48 -5.09
CA GLY A 8 -11.38 -4.36 -5.70
C GLY A 8 -12.15 -3.56 -4.65
N MET A 9 -12.10 -2.23 -4.75
CA MET A 9 -12.91 -1.33 -3.93
C MET A 9 -14.18 -0.95 -4.67
N HIS A 10 -15.25 -0.64 -3.93
CA HIS A 10 -16.49 -0.13 -4.52
C HIS A 10 -16.25 1.20 -5.25
N MET A 11 -16.90 1.39 -6.39
CA MET A 11 -16.82 2.61 -7.21
C MET A 11 -17.46 3.82 -6.49
N HIS A 12 -18.55 3.58 -5.79
CA HIS A 12 -19.27 4.58 -5.02
C HIS A 12 -19.46 4.11 -3.59
N PHE A 13 -19.22 5.01 -2.65
CA PHE A 13 -19.54 4.78 -1.24
C PHE A 13 -20.99 5.24 -1.00
N SER A 14 -21.83 4.37 -0.48
CA SER A 14 -23.13 4.72 0.08
C SER A 14 -23.00 4.97 1.57
N ASP A 15 -23.89 5.75 2.15
CA ASP A 15 -23.93 6.03 3.61
C ASP A 15 -24.03 4.78 4.47
N SER A 16 -24.44 3.66 3.88
CA SER A 16 -24.58 2.35 4.55
C SER A 16 -23.31 1.48 4.50
N THR A 17 -22.31 1.84 3.68
CA THR A 17 -21.07 1.08 3.54
C THR A 17 -19.89 1.85 4.12
N THR A 18 -19.26 1.29 5.16
CA THR A 18 -17.98 1.83 5.62
C THR A 18 -16.94 1.68 4.52
N PHE A 19 -16.02 2.64 4.41
CA PHE A 19 -14.94 2.67 3.41
C PHE A 19 -14.23 1.31 3.27
N TRP A 20 -13.94 0.67 4.39
CA TRP A 20 -13.29 -0.65 4.41
C TRP A 20 -14.28 -1.82 4.34
N GLY A 21 -15.56 -1.60 4.65
CA GLY A 21 -16.50 -2.68 4.90
C GLY A 21 -16.16 -3.51 6.16
N LYS A 22 -17.14 -4.18 6.75
CA LYS A 22 -16.91 -5.01 7.95
C LYS A 22 -15.93 -6.17 7.67
N PHE A 23 -16.01 -6.75 6.49
CA PHE A 23 -15.14 -7.85 6.06
C PHE A 23 -13.67 -7.41 5.96
N HIS A 24 -13.41 -6.21 5.44
CA HIS A 24 -12.06 -5.74 5.21
C HIS A 24 -11.31 -5.43 6.51
N GLN A 25 -11.97 -4.91 7.54
CA GLN A 25 -11.31 -4.65 8.82
C GLN A 25 -10.75 -5.92 9.47
N SER A 26 -11.51 -7.02 9.46
CA SER A 26 -11.01 -8.29 9.98
C SER A 26 -9.88 -8.86 9.13
N LEU A 27 -9.94 -8.67 7.81
CA LEU A 27 -8.86 -9.08 6.91
C LEU A 27 -7.55 -8.34 7.18
N PHE A 28 -7.60 -7.02 7.39
CA PHE A 28 -6.40 -6.21 7.66
C PHE A 28 -5.74 -6.56 8.98
N ASN A 29 -6.53 -6.93 9.98
CA ASN A 29 -6.03 -7.31 11.29
C ASN A 29 -5.53 -8.75 11.35
N GLY A 30 -6.03 -9.62 10.46
CA GLY A 30 -5.73 -11.06 10.46
C GLY A 30 -4.68 -11.51 9.44
N LEU A 31 -4.40 -10.72 8.40
CA LEU A 31 -3.44 -11.08 7.37
C LEU A 31 -2.14 -10.28 7.53
N SER A 32 -1.03 -10.98 7.70
CA SER A 32 0.31 -10.38 7.74
C SER A 32 0.93 -10.24 6.35
N ARG A 33 0.28 -10.73 5.31
CA ARG A 33 0.74 -10.60 3.91
C ARG A 33 0.39 -9.23 3.33
N GLN A 34 1.05 -8.88 2.24
CA GLN A 34 0.73 -7.64 1.51
C GLN A 34 -0.71 -7.69 1.00
N ILE A 35 -1.46 -6.62 1.28
CA ILE A 35 -2.81 -6.43 0.76
C ILE A 35 -2.81 -5.18 -0.10
N ILE A 36 -3.33 -5.31 -1.31
CA ILE A 36 -3.53 -4.20 -2.24
C ILE A 36 -5.03 -4.03 -2.45
N MET A 37 -5.55 -2.87 -2.14
CA MET A 37 -6.92 -2.48 -2.48
C MET A 37 -6.88 -1.46 -3.61
N ALA A 38 -7.69 -1.67 -4.65
CA ALA A 38 -7.70 -0.77 -5.80
C ALA A 38 -9.11 -0.43 -6.26
N ARG A 39 -9.28 0.83 -6.64
CA ARG A 39 -10.43 1.34 -7.39
C ARG A 39 -9.91 2.06 -8.62
N LEU A 40 -10.31 1.58 -9.78
CA LEU A 40 -9.94 2.15 -11.05
C LEU A 40 -11.18 2.73 -11.73
N MET A 41 -11.16 4.02 -12.00
CA MET A 41 -12.24 4.70 -12.71
C MET A 41 -12.11 4.54 -14.22
N GLN A 42 -10.94 4.12 -14.69
CA GLN A 42 -10.62 3.87 -16.09
C GLN A 42 -9.57 2.76 -16.24
N PRO A 43 -9.37 2.18 -17.44
CA PRO A 43 -8.41 1.12 -17.65
C PRO A 43 -6.98 1.51 -17.27
N LEU A 44 -6.22 0.57 -16.68
CA LEU A 44 -4.81 0.79 -16.30
C LEU A 44 -3.94 1.32 -17.45
N SER A 45 -4.20 0.87 -18.68
CA SER A 45 -3.44 1.30 -19.88
C SER A 45 -3.56 2.79 -20.20
N THR A 46 -4.54 3.49 -19.62
CA THR A 46 -4.72 4.93 -19.80
C THR A 46 -3.92 5.76 -18.80
N LEU A 47 -3.38 5.13 -17.76
CA LEU A 47 -2.63 5.81 -16.72
C LEU A 47 -1.29 6.32 -17.25
N ARG A 48 -0.93 7.55 -16.85
CA ARG A 48 0.32 8.23 -17.24
C ARG A 48 1.20 8.57 -16.05
N ARG A 49 0.65 8.51 -14.84
CA ARG A 49 1.39 8.85 -13.63
C ARG A 49 0.88 8.07 -12.43
N ILE A 50 1.82 7.56 -11.65
CA ILE A 50 1.57 6.98 -10.33
C ILE A 50 2.04 8.00 -9.30
N VAL A 51 1.18 8.37 -8.35
CA VAL A 51 1.52 9.29 -7.25
C VAL A 51 1.41 8.54 -5.94
N VAL A 52 2.52 8.36 -5.25
CA VAL A 52 2.63 7.49 -4.08
C VAL A 52 2.87 8.33 -2.82
N CYS A 53 1.99 8.22 -1.85
CA CYS A 53 2.21 8.70 -0.49
C CYS A 53 2.84 7.60 0.36
N VAL A 54 4.01 7.88 0.94
CA VAL A 54 4.78 6.93 1.72
C VAL A 54 4.87 7.41 3.18
N PRO A 55 4.55 6.56 4.17
CA PRO A 55 4.69 6.93 5.56
C PRO A 55 6.16 7.10 5.98
N SER A 56 6.40 7.97 6.93
CA SER A 56 7.72 8.11 7.54
C SER A 56 8.16 6.77 8.14
N ARG A 57 9.45 6.44 8.02
CA ARG A 57 10.04 5.20 8.53
C ARG A 57 9.57 3.92 7.82
N ALA A 58 8.93 4.03 6.66
CA ALA A 58 8.51 2.87 5.87
C ALA A 58 9.68 1.96 5.51
N GLN A 59 10.90 2.51 5.34
CA GLN A 59 12.12 1.76 5.05
C GLN A 59 12.51 0.75 6.15
N PHE A 60 11.95 0.85 7.34
CA PHE A 60 12.18 -0.09 8.44
C PHE A 60 11.09 -1.16 8.58
N GLU A 61 10.07 -1.12 7.71
CA GLU A 61 9.04 -2.17 7.67
C GLU A 61 9.50 -3.38 6.87
N PRO A 62 9.20 -4.60 7.33
CA PRO A 62 9.60 -5.83 6.63
C PRO A 62 9.15 -5.90 5.17
N GLY A 63 7.97 -5.37 4.86
CA GLY A 63 7.40 -5.36 3.51
C GLY A 63 7.82 -4.21 2.62
N PHE A 64 8.79 -3.38 3.02
CA PHE A 64 9.19 -2.17 2.30
C PHE A 64 9.57 -2.46 0.84
N TYR A 65 10.51 -3.35 0.62
CA TYR A 65 10.97 -3.66 -0.73
C TYR A 65 9.93 -4.38 -1.59
N ARG A 66 9.00 -5.11 -0.98
CA ARG A 66 7.95 -5.83 -1.71
C ARG A 66 6.99 -4.89 -2.40
N TRP A 67 6.43 -3.91 -1.68
CA TRP A 67 5.52 -2.95 -2.31
C TRP A 67 6.26 -2.02 -3.28
N LEU A 68 7.51 -1.67 -2.97
CA LEU A 68 8.34 -0.84 -3.83
C LEU A 68 8.59 -1.54 -5.17
N GLU A 69 9.03 -2.79 -5.15
CA GLU A 69 9.19 -3.64 -6.34
C GLU A 69 7.91 -3.72 -7.19
N ARG A 70 6.74 -3.85 -6.53
CA ARG A 70 5.46 -3.91 -7.25
C ARG A 70 5.12 -2.61 -7.96
N LEU A 71 5.35 -1.48 -7.31
CA LEU A 71 5.09 -0.18 -7.90
C LEU A 71 6.08 0.16 -9.01
N SER A 72 7.36 -0.17 -8.84
CA SER A 72 8.38 0.02 -9.87
C SER A 72 8.04 -0.77 -11.13
N ARG A 73 7.72 -2.06 -11.00
CA ARG A 73 7.26 -2.88 -12.12
C ARG A 73 5.95 -2.38 -12.75
N LEU A 74 5.04 -1.86 -11.95
CA LEU A 74 3.81 -1.28 -12.49
C LEU A 74 4.14 -0.05 -13.35
N ALA A 75 5.04 0.81 -12.89
CA ALA A 75 5.47 1.99 -13.64
C ALA A 75 6.19 1.60 -14.95
N GLU A 76 7.06 0.59 -14.92
CA GLU A 76 7.73 0.05 -16.11
C GLU A 76 6.73 -0.53 -17.11
N ASN A 77 5.82 -1.40 -16.64
CA ASN A 77 4.85 -2.07 -17.53
C ASN A 77 3.85 -1.10 -18.17
N LEU A 78 3.54 0.00 -17.51
CA LEU A 78 2.64 1.05 -18.03
C LEU A 78 3.39 2.16 -18.77
N ASP A 79 4.72 2.12 -18.80
CA ASP A 79 5.58 3.20 -19.31
C ASP A 79 5.17 4.57 -18.76
N CYS A 80 4.86 4.65 -17.47
CA CYS A 80 4.40 5.86 -16.82
C CYS A 80 5.43 6.41 -15.82
N ARG A 81 5.24 7.67 -15.42
CA ARG A 81 6.06 8.28 -14.37
C ARG A 81 5.55 7.88 -13.00
N ILE A 82 6.45 7.80 -12.03
CA ILE A 82 6.09 7.58 -10.64
C ILE A 82 6.66 8.69 -9.76
N ALA A 83 5.84 9.26 -8.88
CA ALA A 83 6.25 10.29 -7.93
C ALA A 83 6.04 9.79 -6.50
N TYR A 84 7.11 9.71 -5.73
CA TYR A 84 7.07 9.33 -4.33
C TYR A 84 7.03 10.58 -3.45
N HIS A 85 6.02 10.69 -2.61
CA HIS A 85 5.84 11.76 -1.64
C HIS A 85 6.05 11.21 -0.23
N GLY A 86 6.99 11.77 0.52
CA GLY A 86 7.31 11.30 1.86
C GLY A 86 8.48 12.06 2.48
N ARG A 87 8.99 11.57 3.60
CA ARG A 87 10.13 12.19 4.25
C ARG A 87 11.44 11.88 3.51
N GLN A 88 12.37 12.82 3.60
CA GLN A 88 13.65 12.78 2.89
C GLN A 88 14.45 11.50 3.13
N ASP A 89 14.50 11.00 4.37
CA ASP A 89 15.21 9.78 4.72
C ASP A 89 14.63 8.53 4.03
N THR A 90 13.29 8.44 4.00
CA THR A 90 12.57 7.37 3.30
C THR A 90 12.74 7.49 1.78
N LEU A 91 12.60 8.69 1.23
CA LEU A 91 12.78 8.96 -0.21
C LEU A 91 14.20 8.63 -0.68
N THR A 92 15.21 8.92 0.12
CA THR A 92 16.60 8.55 -0.18
C THR A 92 16.75 7.04 -0.33
N ARG A 93 16.09 6.26 0.53
CA ARG A 93 16.14 4.80 0.46
C ARG A 93 15.40 4.25 -0.76
N ILE A 94 14.24 4.83 -1.11
CA ILE A 94 13.51 4.49 -2.33
C ILE A 94 14.37 4.77 -3.56
N ARG A 95 14.99 5.96 -3.62
CA ARG A 95 15.85 6.35 -4.74
C ARG A 95 17.04 5.41 -4.92
N GLN A 96 17.68 4.99 -3.84
CA GLN A 96 18.77 4.02 -3.90
C GLN A 96 18.31 2.67 -4.47
N TYR A 97 17.13 2.21 -4.08
CA TYR A 97 16.56 0.98 -4.60
C TYR A 97 16.25 1.08 -6.10
N GLU A 98 15.56 2.14 -6.53
CA GLU A 98 15.21 2.36 -7.94
C GLU A 98 16.48 2.40 -8.83
N LEU A 99 17.51 3.15 -8.42
CA LEU A 99 18.76 3.25 -9.17
C LEU A 99 19.49 1.91 -9.33
N ASN A 100 19.33 1.01 -8.37
CA ASN A 100 20.02 -0.28 -8.38
C ASN A 100 19.26 -1.39 -9.11
N HIS A 101 17.92 -1.27 -9.23
CA HIS A 101 17.07 -2.39 -9.68
C HIS A 101 16.15 -2.01 -10.85
N HIS A 102 15.82 -0.72 -10.98
CA HIS A 102 14.81 -0.22 -11.91
C HIS A 102 15.25 1.08 -12.59
N GLU A 103 16.43 1.07 -13.22
CA GLU A 103 17.00 2.27 -13.89
C GLU A 103 16.07 2.89 -14.95
N SER A 104 15.19 2.09 -15.54
CA SER A 104 14.22 2.54 -16.55
C SER A 104 13.05 3.33 -15.97
N VAL A 105 12.80 3.25 -14.67
CA VAL A 105 11.69 3.94 -14.01
C VAL A 105 11.95 5.45 -13.95
N ARG A 106 11.01 6.22 -14.48
CA ARG A 106 11.06 7.68 -14.42
C ARG A 106 10.47 8.15 -13.08
N ALA A 107 11.30 8.10 -12.04
CA ALA A 107 10.90 8.41 -10.67
C ALA A 107 11.18 9.88 -10.29
N GLU A 108 10.24 10.48 -9.58
CA GLU A 108 10.33 11.79 -8.93
C GLU A 108 10.21 11.61 -7.41
N TYR A 109 10.93 12.43 -6.64
CA TYR A 109 10.97 12.34 -5.18
C TYR A 109 10.59 13.71 -4.62
N VAL A 110 9.45 13.77 -3.95
CA VAL A 110 8.87 15.01 -3.45
C VAL A 110 8.77 14.94 -1.92
N GLU A 111 9.43 15.86 -1.25
CA GLU A 111 9.38 15.92 0.21
C GLU A 111 7.97 16.28 0.69
N MET A 112 7.45 15.50 1.61
CA MET A 112 6.17 15.70 2.27
C MET A 112 6.31 15.28 3.74
N GLU A 113 6.32 16.27 4.63
CA GLU A 113 6.56 16.04 6.05
C GLU A 113 5.33 15.52 6.78
N HIS A 114 4.16 15.95 6.36
CA HIS A 114 2.91 15.66 7.07
C HIS A 114 1.79 15.22 6.13
N TRP A 115 0.99 14.29 6.59
CA TRP A 115 -0.18 13.79 5.85
C TRP A 115 -1.34 14.79 5.79
N ASN A 116 -1.30 15.87 6.53
CA ASN A 116 -2.23 17.00 6.37
C ASN A 116 -2.07 17.73 5.03
N GLU A 117 -1.05 17.41 4.25
CA GLU A 117 -0.86 17.89 2.88
C GLU A 117 -1.67 17.09 1.84
N LEU A 118 -2.33 15.99 2.23
CA LEU A 118 -3.16 15.18 1.34
C LEU A 118 -4.21 15.96 0.54
N PRO A 119 -4.92 16.96 1.11
CA PRO A 119 -5.87 17.75 0.33
C PRO A 119 -5.22 18.52 -0.83
N THR A 120 -4.05 19.09 -0.60
CA THR A 120 -3.28 19.79 -1.64
C THR A 120 -2.81 18.83 -2.73
N LEU A 121 -2.34 17.65 -2.34
CA LEU A 121 -1.95 16.62 -3.28
C LEU A 121 -3.15 16.11 -4.09
N ALA A 122 -4.31 15.93 -3.45
CA ALA A 122 -5.53 15.48 -4.12
C ALA A 122 -5.97 16.43 -5.24
N ALA A 123 -5.77 17.74 -5.07
CA ALA A 123 -6.08 18.74 -6.09
C ALA A 123 -5.19 18.60 -7.35
N GLN A 124 -4.03 17.99 -7.23
CA GLN A 124 -3.08 17.77 -8.33
C GLN A 124 -3.31 16.45 -9.07
N ILE A 125 -4.08 15.52 -8.51
CA ILE A 125 -4.37 14.23 -9.11
C ILE A 125 -5.38 14.37 -10.24
N LYS A 126 -4.95 14.07 -11.47
CA LYS A 126 -5.75 14.10 -12.69
C LYS A 126 -6.41 12.74 -12.95
N GLU A 127 -7.27 12.67 -13.97
CA GLU A 127 -7.98 11.45 -14.34
C GLU A 127 -7.06 10.33 -14.82
N ASP A 128 -5.95 10.67 -15.51
CA ASP A 128 -4.93 9.75 -15.98
C ASP A 128 -3.83 9.43 -14.92
N HIS A 129 -4.03 9.89 -13.68
CA HIS A 129 -3.18 9.54 -12.55
C HIS A 129 -3.83 8.45 -11.69
N ILE A 130 -3.01 7.63 -11.04
CA ILE A 130 -3.42 6.80 -9.91
C ILE A 130 -2.75 7.30 -8.64
N PHE A 131 -3.55 7.55 -7.61
CA PHE A 131 -3.06 7.87 -6.29
C PHE A 131 -2.88 6.60 -5.48
N VAL A 132 -1.69 6.40 -4.94
CA VAL A 132 -1.31 5.23 -4.14
C VAL A 132 -0.97 5.67 -2.74
N VAL A 133 -1.59 5.05 -1.74
CA VAL A 133 -1.24 5.24 -0.34
C VAL A 133 -0.61 3.96 0.18
N VAL A 134 0.64 4.06 0.61
CA VAL A 134 1.26 3.00 1.41
C VAL A 134 0.89 3.26 2.86
N THR A 135 0.18 2.32 3.48
CA THR A 135 -0.25 2.44 4.88
C THR A 135 0.73 1.77 5.82
N ALA A 136 0.43 1.84 7.11
CA ALA A 136 1.11 1.05 8.13
C ALA A 136 0.07 0.38 9.03
N ARG A 137 0.42 -0.75 9.59
CA ARG A 137 -0.44 -1.46 10.53
C ARG A 137 -0.22 -0.94 11.94
N LYS A 138 -1.28 -0.96 12.75
CA LYS A 138 -1.18 -0.56 14.15
C LYS A 138 -0.13 -1.41 14.87
N GLY A 139 0.78 -0.74 15.58
CA GLY A 139 1.88 -1.39 16.28
C GLY A 139 3.19 -1.50 15.49
N THR A 140 3.21 -1.12 14.20
CA THR A 140 4.45 -1.08 13.41
C THR A 140 5.14 0.29 13.51
N VAL A 141 6.41 0.34 13.11
CA VAL A 141 7.29 1.52 13.30
C VAL A 141 6.87 2.74 12.48
N SER A 142 6.22 2.52 11.35
CA SER A 142 5.75 3.57 10.45
C SER A 142 4.31 4.01 10.72
N PHE A 143 3.60 3.34 11.65
CA PHE A 143 2.23 3.70 12.01
C PHE A 143 2.16 5.07 12.69
N LYS A 144 1.20 5.87 12.26
CA LYS A 144 0.84 7.16 12.86
C LYS A 144 -0.65 7.21 13.13
N ASN A 145 -1.06 7.85 14.23
CA ASN A 145 -2.48 7.99 14.58
C ASN A 145 -3.30 8.69 13.47
N ALA A 146 -2.67 9.58 12.70
CA ALA A 146 -3.31 10.20 11.53
C ALA A 146 -3.83 9.18 10.50
N MET A 147 -3.23 7.98 10.43
CA MET A 147 -3.67 6.92 9.53
C MET A 147 -5.02 6.31 9.92
N GLU A 148 -5.46 6.46 11.15
CA GLU A 148 -6.80 6.03 11.57
C GLU A 148 -7.90 6.85 10.86
N ARG A 149 -7.60 8.09 10.48
CA ARG A 149 -8.50 8.98 9.74
C ARG A 149 -8.37 8.85 8.22
N LEU A 150 -7.44 8.03 7.74
CA LEU A 150 -7.18 7.86 6.31
C LEU A 150 -8.44 7.48 5.49
N PRO A 151 -9.34 6.60 5.95
CA PRO A 151 -10.60 6.32 5.23
C PRO A 151 -11.45 7.55 4.99
N GLU A 152 -11.58 8.42 6.00
CA GLU A 152 -12.35 9.67 5.91
C GLU A 152 -11.70 10.65 4.92
N GLU A 153 -10.40 10.83 5.03
CA GLU A 153 -9.61 11.71 4.16
C GLU A 153 -9.66 11.23 2.70
N LEU A 154 -9.51 9.93 2.45
CA LEU A 154 -9.57 9.36 1.10
C LEU A 154 -10.99 9.48 0.51
N THR A 155 -12.03 9.26 1.30
CA THR A 155 -13.41 9.45 0.86
C THR A 155 -13.68 10.90 0.49
N LYS A 156 -13.20 11.83 1.31
CA LYS A 156 -13.44 13.26 1.14
C LYS A 156 -12.70 13.85 -0.06
N TYR A 157 -11.43 13.52 -0.24
CA TYR A 157 -10.57 14.21 -1.20
C TYR A 157 -10.28 13.42 -2.47
N PHE A 158 -10.44 12.09 -2.45
CA PHE A 158 -10.13 11.23 -3.59
C PHE A 158 -11.34 10.48 -4.15
N SER A 159 -12.57 10.92 -3.82
CA SER A 159 -13.78 10.41 -4.44
C SER A 159 -13.71 10.59 -5.96
N GLY A 160 -14.06 9.55 -6.72
CA GLY A 160 -14.01 9.59 -8.18
C GLY A 160 -12.62 9.55 -8.81
N LYS A 161 -11.55 9.34 -8.04
CA LYS A 161 -10.18 9.20 -8.56
C LYS A 161 -9.74 7.73 -8.57
N ASN A 162 -8.77 7.40 -9.44
CA ASN A 162 -8.10 6.11 -9.37
C ASN A 162 -7.31 6.05 -8.06
N LEU A 163 -7.56 5.04 -7.25
CA LEU A 163 -7.02 4.91 -5.92
C LEU A 163 -6.48 3.50 -5.69
N MET A 164 -5.31 3.40 -5.09
CA MET A 164 -4.73 2.15 -4.60
C MET A 164 -4.26 2.35 -3.16
N ILE A 165 -4.51 1.37 -2.32
CA ILE A 165 -4.06 1.37 -0.93
C ILE A 165 -3.27 0.09 -0.71
N ILE A 166 -2.06 0.22 -0.19
CA ILE A 166 -1.16 -0.89 0.06
C ILE A 166 -0.96 -1.03 1.56
N PHE A 167 -1.30 -2.20 2.08
CA PHE A 167 -0.92 -2.65 3.42
C PHE A 167 0.31 -3.52 3.29
N PRO A 168 1.49 -3.06 3.74
CA PRO A 168 2.74 -3.79 3.57
C PRO A 168 2.73 -5.17 4.22
N ASP A 169 3.50 -6.08 3.64
CA ASP A 169 3.81 -7.38 4.24
C ASP A 169 4.58 -7.19 5.55
N GLN A 170 4.30 -8.03 6.53
CA GLN A 170 4.94 -7.97 7.85
C GLN A 170 6.04 -9.03 8.03
N PHE A 171 6.19 -9.96 7.09
CA PHE A 171 7.15 -11.06 7.23
C PHE A 171 8.50 -10.86 6.55
N GLY A 172 8.63 -9.89 5.65
CA GLY A 172 9.91 -9.54 5.02
C GLY A 172 10.57 -10.64 4.18
N GLU A 173 9.84 -11.69 3.81
CA GLU A 173 10.37 -12.78 2.98
C GLU A 173 10.39 -12.40 1.49
N ASP A 174 11.21 -11.47 1.09
CA ASP A 174 11.68 -11.41 -0.29
C ASP A 174 13.15 -11.80 -0.33
N LYS A 175 13.40 -12.96 -0.93
CA LYS A 175 14.74 -13.48 -1.21
C LYS A 175 15.48 -12.66 -2.28
N THR A 176 15.05 -11.46 -2.55
CA THR A 176 15.61 -10.58 -3.57
C THR A 176 16.34 -9.40 -2.97
N ASP A 177 17.07 -9.55 -1.92
CA ASP A 177 18.32 -8.83 -1.78
C ASP A 177 18.99 -9.02 -0.45
N VAL A 178 20.23 -9.38 -0.58
CA VAL A 178 21.26 -9.51 0.42
C VAL A 178 21.69 -8.15 0.97
N MET A 179 20.74 -7.37 1.49
CA MET A 179 21.03 -6.30 2.43
C MET A 179 20.10 -6.41 3.63
N THR A 180 20.05 -7.58 4.19
CA THR A 180 19.45 -7.85 5.48
C THR A 180 20.32 -7.27 6.58
N PHE A 181 19.90 -6.16 7.12
CA PHE A 181 20.23 -5.85 8.49
C PHE A 181 19.45 -6.85 9.36
N ALA A 182 20.17 -7.78 9.98
CA ALA A 182 19.72 -8.77 10.94
C ALA A 182 18.39 -9.48 10.58
N GLU A 183 18.48 -10.78 10.32
CA GLU A 183 17.32 -11.66 10.21
C GLU A 183 16.41 -11.47 11.44
N PRO A 184 15.14 -11.03 11.27
CA PRO A 184 14.18 -11.20 12.34
C PRO A 184 14.00 -12.71 12.50
N GLN A 185 14.23 -13.22 13.69
CA GLN A 185 13.97 -14.61 14.03
C GLN A 185 12.55 -14.96 13.58
N HIS A 186 12.43 -16.06 12.84
CA HIS A 186 11.17 -16.67 12.44
C HIS A 186 10.29 -16.90 13.67
N VAL A 187 9.38 -15.99 13.92
CA VAL A 187 8.18 -16.33 14.67
C VAL A 187 7.20 -16.84 13.63
N GLU A 188 7.18 -18.15 13.44
CA GLU A 188 6.08 -18.82 12.75
C GLU A 188 4.81 -18.56 13.56
N ASP A 189 4.10 -17.50 13.21
CA ASP A 189 2.78 -17.26 13.77
C ASP A 189 1.76 -18.17 13.05
N ARG A 190 1.87 -19.48 13.33
CA ARG A 190 0.89 -20.49 12.92
C ARG A 190 -0.51 -20.15 13.44
N SER A 191 -0.59 -19.41 14.56
CA SER A 191 -1.86 -19.10 15.21
C SER A 191 -2.77 -18.18 14.36
N ALA A 192 -2.20 -17.18 13.69
CA ALA A 192 -2.99 -16.27 12.84
C ALA A 192 -3.50 -16.95 11.56
N TYR A 193 -2.71 -17.87 10.99
CA TYR A 193 -3.13 -18.63 9.82
C TYR A 193 -4.19 -19.67 10.16
N GLU A 194 -4.05 -20.38 11.27
CA GLU A 194 -5.03 -21.35 11.76
C GLU A 194 -6.33 -20.67 12.19
N ALA A 195 -6.26 -19.49 12.82
CA ALA A 195 -7.44 -18.70 13.13
C ALA A 195 -8.18 -18.20 11.88
N LEU A 196 -7.46 -17.84 10.81
CA LEU A 196 -8.05 -17.45 9.54
C LEU A 196 -8.71 -18.63 8.85
N LEU A 197 -8.06 -19.79 8.81
CA LEU A 197 -8.62 -21.01 8.24
C LEU A 197 -9.85 -21.48 9.04
N GLY A 198 -9.80 -21.43 10.35
CA GLY A 198 -10.93 -21.75 11.23
C GLY A 198 -12.12 -20.82 11.00
N TRP A 199 -11.86 -19.52 10.87
CA TRP A 199 -12.90 -18.54 10.58
C TRP A 199 -13.51 -18.72 9.18
N LEU A 200 -12.69 -18.96 8.15
CA LEU A 200 -13.15 -19.25 6.79
C LEU A 200 -14.00 -20.52 6.74
N TYR A 201 -13.56 -21.57 7.45
CA TYR A 201 -14.28 -22.83 7.51
C TYR A 201 -15.64 -22.65 8.20
N HIS A 202 -15.69 -21.94 9.31
CA HIS A 202 -16.92 -21.71 10.07
C HIS A 202 -17.94 -20.85 9.31
N ASN A 203 -17.50 -19.84 8.55
CA ASN A 203 -18.41 -18.92 7.87
C ASN A 203 -18.80 -19.36 6.43
N LEU A 204 -18.06 -20.29 5.82
CA LEU A 204 -18.36 -20.78 4.47
C LEU A 204 -19.12 -22.10 4.45
N TYR A 205 -19.01 -22.91 5.51
CA TYR A 205 -19.59 -24.26 5.56
C TYR A 205 -20.70 -24.44 6.59
N HIS A 206 -21.05 -23.43 7.38
CA HIS A 206 -22.19 -23.48 8.34
C HIS A 206 -23.22 -22.37 8.04
N ARG A 207 -23.63 -22.29 6.79
CA ARG A 207 -24.89 -21.68 6.40
C ARG A 207 -25.76 -22.70 5.69
#